data_6ce535cb5e22dcaeedf49a2349d9a1bc
#
_entry.id   6ce535cb5e22dcaeedf49a2349d9a1bc
#
_cell.length_a   1.000
_cell.length_b   1.000
_cell.length_c   1.000
_cell.angle_alpha   90.00
_cell.angle_beta   90.00
_cell.angle_gamma   90.00
#
_symmetry.space_group_name_H-M   'P 1'
#
loop_
_entity.id
_entity.type
_entity.pdbx_description
1 polymer ?
#
loop_
_entity_poly.entity_id
_entity_poly.type
_entity_poly.pdbx_seq_one_letter_code
_entity_poly.pdbx_strand_id
1 'polypeptide(L)'
;MAPEHEHVKILKELSEQFQPLFQKSPDGVYLYIDEVHKICNERLARLFGLTVAEWEAMEGFVNKHVVEEDQEIYINSYQEHVHGKLTPVTFRFKGLRKDGSTFRGESDLIPFPWRGEMLAFQFVREVK
;
A
#
# COMPACT_ATOMS: atom_id res chain seq x y z
N MET A 1 -11.60 -20.54 -12.75
CA MET A 1 -12.05 -19.41 -11.95
C MET A 1 -11.18 -18.19 -12.22
N ALA A 2 -11.77 -17.05 -12.38
CA ALA A 2 -11.03 -15.83 -12.67
C ALA A 2 -10.20 -15.40 -11.45
N PRO A 3 -8.89 -15.05 -11.62
CA PRO A 3 -8.08 -14.55 -10.51
C PRO A 3 -8.69 -13.35 -9.83
N GLU A 4 -9.38 -12.50 -10.57
CA GLU A 4 -10.05 -11.32 -10.02
C GLU A 4 -11.08 -11.68 -8.96
N HIS A 5 -11.84 -12.75 -9.17
CA HIS A 5 -12.82 -13.20 -8.20
C HIS A 5 -12.15 -13.66 -6.90
N GLU A 6 -11.03 -14.35 -7.02
CA GLU A 6 -10.25 -14.78 -5.85
C GLU A 6 -9.68 -13.58 -5.11
N HIS A 7 -9.20 -12.56 -5.82
CA HIS A 7 -8.64 -11.36 -5.21
C HIS A 7 -9.69 -10.59 -4.41
N VAL A 8 -10.90 -10.45 -4.93
CA VAL A 8 -12.01 -9.81 -4.20
C VAL A 8 -12.30 -10.55 -2.91
N LYS A 9 -12.34 -11.87 -2.98
CA LYS A 9 -12.63 -12.72 -1.84
C LYS A 9 -11.54 -12.60 -0.76
N ILE A 10 -10.29 -12.62 -1.18
CA ILE A 10 -9.13 -12.47 -0.28
C ILE A 10 -9.19 -11.12 0.43
N LEU A 11 -9.45 -10.04 -0.30
CA LEU A 11 -9.51 -8.70 0.29
C LEU A 11 -10.63 -8.60 1.32
N LYS A 12 -11.78 -9.16 1.04
CA LYS A 12 -12.89 -9.16 1.98
C LYS A 12 -12.51 -9.87 3.27
N GLU A 13 -11.90 -11.05 3.14
CA GLU A 13 -11.46 -11.85 4.28
C GLU A 13 -10.44 -11.11 5.14
N LEU A 14 -9.43 -10.53 4.49
CA LEU A 14 -8.38 -9.80 5.18
C LEU A 14 -8.89 -8.49 5.78
N SER A 15 -9.79 -7.81 5.11
CA SER A 15 -10.41 -6.58 5.63
C SER A 15 -11.11 -6.85 6.96
N GLU A 16 -11.85 -7.95 7.05
CA GLU A 16 -12.54 -8.33 8.28
C GLU A 16 -11.54 -8.71 9.38
N GLN A 17 -10.53 -9.49 9.01
CA GLN A 17 -9.57 -10.04 9.97
C GLN A 17 -8.64 -8.97 10.54
N PHE A 18 -8.22 -8.02 9.72
CA PHE A 18 -7.27 -6.99 10.14
C PHE A 18 -7.92 -5.65 10.50
N GLN A 19 -9.25 -5.60 10.58
CA GLN A 19 -9.95 -4.37 10.93
C GLN A 19 -9.43 -3.70 12.22
N PRO A 20 -9.19 -4.43 13.31
CA PRO A 20 -8.67 -3.78 14.52
C PRO A 20 -7.31 -3.12 14.30
N LEU A 21 -6.42 -3.76 13.53
CA LEU A 21 -5.12 -3.18 13.20
C LEU A 21 -5.29 -1.92 12.36
N PHE A 22 -6.15 -1.96 11.37
CA PHE A 22 -6.40 -0.81 10.50
C PHE A 22 -6.92 0.39 11.30
N GLN A 23 -7.78 0.14 12.29
CA GLN A 23 -8.35 1.21 13.09
C GLN A 23 -7.37 1.78 14.10
N LYS A 24 -6.51 0.94 14.68
CA LYS A 24 -5.66 1.33 15.81
C LYS A 24 -4.22 1.66 15.46
N SER A 25 -3.76 1.32 14.26
CA SER A 25 -2.37 1.56 13.89
C SER A 25 -2.04 3.05 13.90
N PRO A 26 -0.90 3.45 14.49
CA PRO A 26 -0.43 4.85 14.41
C PRO A 26 0.09 5.18 13.01
N ASP A 27 0.37 4.18 12.20
CA ASP A 27 0.84 4.36 10.83
C ASP A 27 -0.31 4.22 9.83
N GLY A 28 -0.11 4.73 8.63
CA GLY A 28 -0.94 4.37 7.49
C GLY A 28 -0.64 2.92 7.12
N VAL A 29 -1.67 2.14 6.85
CA VAL A 29 -1.52 0.72 6.55
C VAL A 29 -2.26 0.40 5.28
N TYR A 30 -1.63 -0.40 4.39
CA TYR A 30 -2.37 -0.95 3.26
C TYR A 30 -1.92 -2.35 2.89
N LEU A 31 -2.86 -3.09 2.32
CA LEU A 31 -2.62 -4.39 1.72
C LEU A 31 -2.88 -4.27 0.23
N TYR A 32 -1.94 -4.75 -0.57
CA TYR A 32 -1.96 -4.60 -2.02
C TYR A 32 -1.75 -5.95 -2.68
N ILE A 33 -2.70 -6.35 -3.53
CA ILE A 33 -2.55 -7.51 -4.40
C ILE A 33 -2.18 -7.01 -5.80
N ASP A 34 -2.98 -6.08 -6.32
CA ASP A 34 -2.74 -5.44 -7.62
C ASP A 34 -3.42 -4.06 -7.62
N GLU A 35 -3.36 -3.37 -8.75
CA GLU A 35 -3.85 -1.99 -8.88
C GLU A 35 -5.33 -1.82 -8.53
N VAL A 36 -6.14 -2.85 -8.76
CA VAL A 36 -7.58 -2.77 -8.53
C VAL A 36 -8.04 -3.53 -7.29
N HIS A 37 -7.13 -4.29 -6.67
CA HIS A 37 -7.44 -5.08 -5.48
C HIS A 37 -6.50 -4.70 -4.35
N LYS A 38 -6.90 -3.71 -3.57
CA LYS A 38 -6.13 -3.20 -2.45
C LYS A 38 -7.05 -2.56 -1.43
N ILE A 39 -6.61 -2.53 -0.19
CA ILE A 39 -7.37 -1.92 0.91
C ILE A 39 -6.41 -1.11 1.78
N CYS A 40 -6.91 -0.05 2.40
CA CYS A 40 -6.10 0.78 3.28
C CYS A 40 -6.90 1.25 4.49
N ASN A 41 -6.20 1.75 5.51
CA ASN A 41 -6.85 2.42 6.61
C ASN A 41 -7.01 3.92 6.29
N GLU A 42 -7.77 4.60 7.13
CA GLU A 42 -8.04 6.02 6.94
C GLU A 42 -6.78 6.86 7.06
N ARG A 43 -5.88 6.49 7.94
CA ARG A 43 -4.62 7.22 8.15
C ARG A 43 -3.75 7.21 6.90
N LEU A 44 -3.69 6.07 6.20
CA LEU A 44 -2.95 5.98 4.92
C LEU A 44 -3.52 6.94 3.89
N ALA A 45 -4.82 6.90 3.72
CA ALA A 45 -5.48 7.77 2.73
C ALA A 45 -5.22 9.25 3.05
N ARG A 46 -5.33 9.64 4.32
CA ARG A 46 -5.09 11.03 4.73
C ARG A 46 -3.67 11.51 4.49
N LEU A 47 -2.68 10.63 4.61
CA LEU A 47 -1.30 11.01 4.30
C LEU A 47 -1.19 11.60 2.89
N PHE A 48 -1.98 11.06 1.97
CA PHE A 48 -1.95 11.50 0.57
C PHE A 48 -3.07 12.50 0.24
N GLY A 49 -3.83 12.93 1.25
CA GLY A 49 -4.92 13.87 1.03
C GLY A 49 -6.15 13.25 0.38
N LEU A 50 -6.34 11.94 0.58
CA LEU A 50 -7.41 11.18 -0.06
C LEU A 50 -8.37 10.60 0.96
N THR A 51 -9.53 10.16 0.49
CA THR A 51 -10.40 9.28 1.27
C THR A 51 -10.00 7.83 1.01
N VAL A 52 -10.43 6.92 1.88
CA VAL A 52 -10.19 5.49 1.68
C VAL A 52 -10.77 5.04 0.34
N ALA A 53 -11.99 5.47 0.02
CA ALA A 53 -12.64 5.09 -1.24
C ALA A 53 -11.85 5.57 -2.45
N GLU A 54 -11.32 6.80 -2.40
CA GLU A 54 -10.51 7.34 -3.49
C GLU A 54 -9.23 6.52 -3.69
N TRP A 55 -8.54 6.21 -2.59
CA TRP A 55 -7.31 5.44 -2.69
C TRP A 55 -7.55 4.03 -3.21
N GLU A 56 -8.59 3.37 -2.68
CA GLU A 56 -8.88 1.98 -3.08
C GLU A 56 -9.33 1.86 -4.53
N ALA A 57 -9.96 2.90 -5.07
CA ALA A 57 -10.41 2.91 -6.46
C ALA A 57 -9.34 3.40 -7.45
N MET A 58 -8.22 3.89 -6.94
CA MET A 58 -7.21 4.54 -7.78
C MET A 58 -6.30 3.53 -8.45
N GLU A 59 -6.10 3.69 -9.76
CA GLU A 59 -5.06 2.96 -10.49
C GLU A 59 -3.88 3.90 -10.66
N GLY A 60 -2.66 3.33 -10.62
CA GLY A 60 -1.46 4.13 -10.78
C GLY A 60 -1.13 5.01 -9.58
N PHE A 61 -1.38 4.50 -8.39
CA PHE A 61 -1.12 5.23 -7.14
C PHE A 61 0.30 5.80 -7.07
N VAL A 62 1.31 4.98 -7.36
CA VAL A 62 2.70 5.42 -7.27
C VAL A 62 2.97 6.57 -8.26
N ASN A 63 2.46 6.46 -9.48
CA ASN A 63 2.66 7.49 -10.48
C ASN A 63 1.99 8.82 -10.12
N LYS A 64 0.92 8.76 -9.34
CA LYS A 64 0.14 9.95 -8.97
C LYS A 64 0.56 10.55 -7.64
N HIS A 65 1.03 9.73 -6.71
CA HIS A 65 1.24 10.15 -5.32
C HIS A 65 2.64 9.91 -4.78
N VAL A 66 3.59 9.58 -5.64
CA VAL A 66 5.02 9.56 -5.31
C VAL A 66 5.72 10.46 -6.33
N VAL A 67 6.60 11.35 -5.86
CA VAL A 67 7.33 12.23 -6.77
C VAL A 67 8.13 11.40 -7.79
N GLU A 68 8.29 11.93 -8.99
CA GLU A 68 8.89 11.18 -10.10
C GLU A 68 10.25 10.57 -9.74
N GLU A 69 11.09 11.32 -9.05
CA GLU A 69 12.44 10.87 -8.68
C GLU A 69 12.44 9.62 -7.81
N ASP A 70 11.37 9.40 -7.05
CA ASP A 70 11.29 8.30 -6.09
C ASP A 70 10.38 7.15 -6.55
N GLN A 71 9.77 7.27 -7.72
CA GLN A 71 8.87 6.21 -8.22
C GLN A 71 9.62 4.91 -8.46
N GLU A 72 10.83 4.98 -8.99
CA GLU A 72 11.63 3.79 -9.27
C GLU A 72 11.99 3.04 -8.01
N ILE A 73 12.42 3.73 -6.96
CA ILE A 73 12.77 3.06 -5.70
C ILE A 73 11.54 2.40 -5.07
N TYR A 74 10.39 3.04 -5.17
CA TYR A 74 9.15 2.49 -4.64
C TYR A 74 8.76 1.19 -5.36
N ILE A 75 8.75 1.25 -6.69
CA ILE A 75 8.37 0.09 -7.52
C ILE A 75 9.39 -1.04 -7.39
N ASN A 76 10.68 -0.71 -7.40
CA ASN A 76 11.73 -1.72 -7.30
C ASN A 76 11.72 -2.41 -5.94
N SER A 77 11.44 -1.68 -4.85
CA SER A 77 11.32 -2.28 -3.53
C SER A 77 10.20 -3.32 -3.52
N TYR A 78 9.07 -2.99 -4.14
CA TYR A 78 7.95 -3.93 -4.26
C TYR A 78 8.36 -5.16 -5.07
N GLN A 79 8.95 -4.97 -6.25
CA GLN A 79 9.31 -6.09 -7.12
C GLN A 79 10.36 -6.99 -6.49
N GLU A 80 11.40 -6.41 -5.90
CA GLU A 80 12.49 -7.19 -5.32
C GLU A 80 12.06 -7.96 -4.08
N HIS A 81 11.23 -7.36 -3.24
CA HIS A 81 10.94 -7.94 -1.93
C HIS A 81 9.64 -8.72 -1.86
N VAL A 82 8.66 -8.39 -2.68
CA VAL A 82 7.39 -9.12 -2.72
C VAL A 82 7.44 -10.25 -3.74
N HIS A 83 8.06 -10.02 -4.90
CA HIS A 83 8.11 -11.00 -5.98
C HIS A 83 9.50 -11.58 -6.25
N GLY A 84 10.47 -11.24 -5.41
CA GLY A 84 11.84 -11.75 -5.55
C GLY A 84 12.34 -12.40 -4.28
N LYS A 85 12.99 -11.61 -3.43
CA LYS A 85 13.66 -12.12 -2.22
C LYS A 85 12.72 -12.60 -1.13
N LEU A 86 11.47 -12.15 -1.13
CA LEU A 86 10.45 -12.47 -0.12
C LEU A 86 10.90 -12.07 1.29
N THR A 87 11.53 -10.92 1.40
CA THR A 87 12.03 -10.38 2.68
C THR A 87 11.50 -8.98 2.90
N PRO A 88 11.27 -8.58 4.16
CA PRO A 88 10.86 -7.21 4.44
C PRO A 88 11.93 -6.20 4.08
N VAL A 89 11.51 -4.98 3.76
CA VAL A 89 12.41 -3.86 3.51
C VAL A 89 11.77 -2.58 4.02
N THR A 90 12.61 -1.66 4.48
CA THR A 90 12.19 -0.31 4.82
C THR A 90 12.82 0.64 3.82
N PHE A 91 12.03 1.53 3.25
CA PHE A 91 12.56 2.51 2.31
C PHE A 91 11.88 3.87 2.53
N ARG A 92 12.54 4.92 2.05
CA ARG A 92 12.02 6.28 2.15
C ARG A 92 11.70 6.83 0.76
N PHE A 93 10.72 7.71 0.73
CA PHE A 93 10.25 8.31 -0.51
C PHE A 93 9.62 9.66 -0.22
N LYS A 94 9.51 10.50 -1.24
CA LYS A 94 8.76 11.75 -1.11
C LYS A 94 7.37 11.53 -1.71
N GLY A 95 6.35 11.68 -0.87
CA GLY A 95 4.97 11.54 -1.29
C GLY A 95 4.41 12.85 -1.84
N LEU A 96 3.43 12.72 -2.71
CA LEU A 96 2.74 13.86 -3.32
C LEU A 96 1.26 13.79 -2.94
N ARG A 97 0.78 14.79 -2.20
CA ARG A 97 -0.62 14.83 -1.79
C ARG A 97 -1.51 15.33 -2.91
N LYS A 98 -2.78 15.08 -2.79
CA LYS A 98 -3.80 15.52 -3.76
C LYS A 98 -3.75 17.03 -3.99
N ASP A 99 -3.43 17.81 -2.96
CA ASP A 99 -3.37 19.27 -3.05
C ASP A 99 -2.06 19.80 -3.66
N GLY A 100 -1.15 18.91 -4.05
CA GLY A 100 0.14 19.28 -4.63
C GLY A 100 1.28 19.42 -3.63
N SER A 101 0.99 19.38 -2.34
CA SER A 101 2.06 19.44 -1.33
C SER A 101 2.78 18.09 -1.25
N THR A 102 3.99 18.11 -0.69
CA THR A 102 4.81 16.90 -0.56
C THR A 102 5.10 16.61 0.90
N PHE A 103 5.49 15.38 1.18
CA PHE A 103 5.93 14.97 2.50
C PHE A 103 7.00 13.89 2.38
N ARG A 104 7.86 13.81 3.39
CA ARG A 104 8.83 12.71 3.45
C ARG A 104 8.18 11.52 4.12
N GLY A 105 8.13 10.39 3.40
CA GLY A 105 7.51 9.18 3.89
C GLY A 105 8.53 8.08 4.11
N GLU A 106 8.17 7.16 4.99
CA GLU A 106 8.92 5.93 5.22
C GLU A 106 7.94 4.78 5.20
N SER A 107 8.28 3.71 4.51
CA SER A 107 7.44 2.54 4.40
C SER A 107 8.17 1.29 4.84
N ASP A 108 7.51 0.51 5.69
CA ASP A 108 7.91 -0.86 5.97
C ASP A 108 7.09 -1.75 5.06
N LEU A 109 7.75 -2.40 4.12
CA LEU A 109 7.12 -3.27 3.13
C LEU A 109 7.37 -4.71 3.52
N ILE A 110 6.29 -5.46 3.72
CA ILE A 110 6.36 -6.84 4.20
C ILE A 110 5.65 -7.74 3.19
N PRO A 111 6.36 -8.75 2.60
CA PRO A 111 5.68 -9.75 1.79
C PRO A 111 4.73 -10.57 2.67
N PHE A 112 3.51 -10.74 2.22
CA PHE A 112 2.49 -11.42 3.01
C PHE A 112 1.83 -12.53 2.17
N PRO A 113 2.22 -13.80 2.39
CA PRO A 113 1.61 -14.89 1.63
C PRO A 113 0.23 -15.23 2.21
N TRP A 114 -0.76 -15.35 1.34
CA TRP A 114 -2.11 -15.69 1.75
C TRP A 114 -2.83 -16.41 0.62
N ARG A 115 -3.27 -17.64 0.89
CA ARG A 115 -4.07 -18.45 -0.03
C ARG A 115 -3.50 -18.52 -1.44
N GLY A 116 -2.18 -18.78 -1.53
CA GLY A 116 -1.51 -18.91 -2.82
C GLY A 116 -1.12 -17.61 -3.49
N GLU A 117 -1.46 -16.47 -2.89
CA GLU A 117 -1.08 -15.15 -3.41
C GLU A 117 0.00 -14.53 -2.55
N MET A 118 0.84 -13.73 -3.14
CA MET A 118 1.84 -12.93 -2.41
C MET A 118 1.39 -11.48 -2.42
N LEU A 119 1.03 -10.98 -1.26
CA LEU A 119 0.55 -9.61 -1.09
C LEU A 119 1.66 -8.73 -0.56
N ALA A 120 1.53 -7.42 -0.78
CA ALA A 120 2.37 -6.43 -0.12
C ALA A 120 1.58 -5.84 1.05
N PHE A 121 2.15 -5.96 2.25
CA PHE A 121 1.60 -5.36 3.46
C PHE A 121 2.52 -4.19 3.79
N GLN A 122 2.01 -2.96 3.77
CA GLN A 122 2.86 -1.79 3.99
C GLN A 122 2.36 -0.93 5.14
N PHE A 123 3.33 -0.48 5.93
CA PHE A 123 3.11 0.47 7.02
C PHE A 123 3.83 1.75 6.64
N VAL A 124 3.09 2.83 6.45
CA VAL A 124 3.62 4.08 5.90
C VAL A 124 3.42 5.20 6.91
N ARG A 125 4.46 5.98 7.12
CA ARG A 125 4.42 7.12 8.04
C ARG A 125 5.16 8.31 7.47
N GLU A 126 4.78 9.49 7.96
CA GLU A 126 5.51 10.71 7.64
C GLU A 126 6.72 10.80 8.56
N VAL A 127 7.87 11.15 8.01
CA VAL A 127 9.13 11.32 8.75
C VAL A 127 9.43 12.81 8.84
N LYS A 128 9.73 13.28 10.02
CA LYS A 128 10.04 14.70 10.24
C LYS A 128 11.52 14.99 10.20
#